data_6e6fdec85826bba8f383746e8e3f828c
#
_entry.id   6e6fdec85826bba8f383746e8e3f828c
#
_cell.length_a   1.000
_cell.length_b   1.000
_cell.length_c   1.000
_cell.angle_alpha   90.00
_cell.angle_beta   90.00
_cell.angle_gamma   90.00
#
_symmetry.space_group_name_H-M   'P 1'
#
loop_
_entity.id
_entity.type
_entity.pdbx_description
1 polymer ?
#
loop_
_entity_poly.entity_id
_entity_poly.type
_entity_poly.pdbx_seq_one_letter_code
_entity_poly.pdbx_strand_id
1 'polypeptide(L)'
;MGEDRIEARDIARAALGLIPETPRLLRAGLSLARLHPEAENSIGLLLERRARETPWHTALMFEGECWSYHAFNAWANRIARVMRATGVRRGDTVAILCENRPSMLACVAAVAKIGAVAGMLNPNQRGAVLRHG
;
A
#
# COMPACT_ATOMS: atom_id res chain seq x y z
N MET A 1 7.71 -43.16 -7.15
CA MET A 1 7.89 -41.72 -7.30
C MET A 1 7.52 -41.39 -8.73
N GLY A 2 6.23 -41.04 -8.97
CA GLY A 2 5.76 -40.68 -10.31
C GLY A 2 6.17 -39.23 -10.59
N GLU A 3 6.97 -39.04 -11.65
CA GLU A 3 7.19 -37.70 -12.20
C GLU A 3 5.86 -37.20 -12.78
N ASP A 4 5.31 -36.16 -12.13
CA ASP A 4 4.15 -35.43 -12.63
C ASP A 4 4.60 -34.62 -13.85
N ARG A 5 4.63 -35.27 -15.01
CA ARG A 5 4.92 -34.60 -16.31
C ARG A 5 3.69 -33.78 -16.70
N ILE A 6 3.83 -32.45 -16.60
CA ILE A 6 2.84 -31.51 -17.14
C ILE A 6 2.73 -31.78 -18.65
N GLU A 7 1.58 -32.30 -19.08
CA GLU A 7 1.34 -32.62 -20.52
C GLU A 7 0.83 -31.37 -21.25
N ALA A 8 1.08 -31.29 -22.55
CA ALA A 8 0.65 -30.16 -23.40
C ALA A 8 -0.87 -29.89 -23.31
N ARG A 9 -1.67 -30.93 -23.04
CA ARG A 9 -3.13 -30.83 -22.83
C ARG A 9 -3.47 -30.08 -21.55
N ASP A 10 -2.63 -30.17 -20.50
CA ASP A 10 -2.88 -29.47 -19.23
C ASP A 10 -2.58 -27.96 -19.37
N ILE A 11 -1.53 -27.64 -20.16
CA ILE A 11 -1.21 -26.25 -20.54
C ILE A 11 -2.32 -25.68 -21.44
N ALA A 12 -2.82 -26.45 -22.41
CA ALA A 12 -3.89 -25.99 -23.28
C ALA A 12 -5.20 -25.77 -22.53
N ARG A 13 -5.53 -26.62 -21.54
CA ARG A 13 -6.72 -26.48 -20.70
C ARG A 13 -6.61 -25.27 -19.78
N ALA A 14 -5.43 -25.04 -19.19
CA ALA A 14 -5.15 -23.86 -18.38
C ALA A 14 -5.23 -22.57 -19.22
N ALA A 15 -4.69 -22.59 -20.45
CA ALA A 15 -4.77 -21.45 -21.38
C ALA A 15 -6.21 -21.13 -21.80
N LEU A 16 -7.05 -22.14 -22.06
CA LEU A 16 -8.47 -21.97 -22.35
C LEU A 16 -9.25 -21.39 -21.17
N GLY A 17 -8.88 -21.73 -19.92
CA GLY A 17 -9.44 -21.16 -18.70
C GLY A 17 -9.14 -19.68 -18.50
N LEU A 18 -8.08 -19.16 -19.14
CA LEU A 18 -7.69 -17.74 -19.07
C LEU A 18 -8.41 -16.85 -20.09
N ILE A 19 -9.11 -17.44 -21.08
CA ILE A 19 -9.82 -16.66 -22.12
C ILE A 19 -10.83 -15.66 -21.55
N PRO A 20 -11.68 -15.99 -20.56
CA PRO A 20 -12.61 -15.02 -19.98
C PRO A 20 -11.90 -13.91 -19.17
N GLU A 21 -10.68 -14.14 -18.69
CA GLU A 21 -9.90 -13.16 -17.92
C GLU A 21 -9.01 -12.26 -18.82
N THR A 22 -8.88 -12.59 -20.12
CA THR A 22 -8.03 -11.83 -21.06
C THR A 22 -8.31 -10.33 -21.08
N PRO A 23 -9.56 -9.83 -21.05
CA PRO A 23 -9.81 -8.39 -21.04
C PRO A 23 -9.32 -7.72 -19.75
N ARG A 24 -9.39 -8.43 -18.62
CA ARG A 24 -8.86 -7.94 -17.33
C ARG A 24 -7.35 -7.94 -17.31
N LEU A 25 -6.72 -9.00 -17.82
CA LEU A 25 -5.26 -9.11 -17.90
C LEU A 25 -4.66 -8.10 -18.87
N LEU A 26 -5.32 -7.84 -20.01
CA LEU A 26 -4.92 -6.78 -20.94
C LEU A 26 -5.05 -5.39 -20.32
N ARG A 27 -6.14 -5.11 -19.60
CA ARG A 27 -6.30 -3.84 -18.89
C ARG A 27 -5.26 -3.69 -17.78
N ALA A 28 -4.98 -4.75 -17.03
CA ALA A 28 -3.93 -4.76 -16.00
C ALA A 28 -2.54 -4.55 -16.62
N GLY A 29 -2.23 -5.25 -17.72
CA GLY A 29 -0.98 -5.07 -18.46
C GLY A 29 -0.80 -3.65 -19.03
N LEU A 30 -1.86 -3.08 -19.61
CA LEU A 30 -1.87 -1.70 -20.10
C LEU A 30 -1.74 -0.68 -18.95
N SER A 31 -2.33 -0.94 -17.78
CA SER A 31 -2.15 -0.09 -16.60
C SER A 31 -0.73 -0.18 -16.05
N LEU A 32 -0.12 -1.38 -16.04
CA LEU A 32 1.28 -1.56 -15.63
C LEU A 32 2.25 -0.90 -16.61
N ALA A 33 2.01 -1.00 -17.92
CA ALA A 33 2.82 -0.36 -18.94
C ALA A 33 2.77 1.19 -18.89
N ARG A 34 1.70 1.75 -18.28
CA ARG A 34 1.54 3.19 -18.01
C ARG A 34 2.15 3.64 -16.68
N LEU A 35 2.66 2.72 -15.88
CA LEU A 35 3.41 3.07 -14.67
C LEU A 35 4.78 3.59 -15.07
N HIS A 36 4.91 4.90 -15.19
CA HIS A 36 6.21 5.55 -15.34
C HIS A 36 6.92 5.52 -13.98
N PRO A 37 8.23 5.20 -13.91
CA PRO A 37 9.01 5.28 -12.67
C PRO A 37 8.96 6.67 -12.02
N GLU A 38 8.77 7.71 -12.84
CA GLU A 38 8.65 9.11 -12.43
C GLU A 38 7.21 9.59 -12.25
N ALA A 39 6.21 8.69 -12.38
CA ALA A 39 4.82 9.06 -12.14
C ALA A 39 4.66 9.47 -10.68
N GLU A 40 4.08 10.63 -10.44
CA GLU A 40 3.75 11.16 -9.10
C GLU A 40 2.65 10.33 -8.42
N ASN A 41 2.86 9.02 -8.31
CA ASN A 41 1.93 8.08 -7.69
C ASN A 41 2.44 7.67 -6.31
N SER A 42 2.21 8.52 -5.31
CA SER A 42 2.42 8.12 -3.93
C SER A 42 1.16 7.53 -3.31
N ILE A 43 1.33 6.68 -2.29
CA ILE A 43 0.22 6.19 -1.46
C ILE A 43 -0.61 7.34 -0.89
N GLY A 44 0.04 8.47 -0.55
CA GLY A 44 -0.62 9.66 -0.06
C GLY A 44 -1.55 10.29 -1.09
N LEU A 45 -1.09 10.47 -2.34
CA LEU A 45 -1.90 11.00 -3.45
C LEU A 45 -3.04 10.06 -3.85
N LEU A 46 -2.78 8.75 -3.85
CA LEU A 46 -3.81 7.74 -4.13
C LEU A 46 -4.93 7.81 -3.08
N LEU A 47 -4.58 7.91 -1.80
CA LEU A 47 -5.55 8.04 -0.71
C LEU A 47 -6.38 9.33 -0.85
N GLU A 48 -5.75 10.45 -1.19
CA GLU A 48 -6.45 11.72 -1.43
C GLU A 48 -7.42 11.65 -2.60
N ARG A 49 -7.00 11.03 -3.69
CA ARG A 49 -7.85 10.81 -4.86
C ARG A 49 -9.06 9.96 -4.49
N ARG A 50 -8.87 8.83 -3.82
CA ARG A 50 -9.96 7.97 -3.36
C ARG A 50 -10.90 8.66 -2.37
N ALA A 51 -10.35 9.46 -1.46
CA ALA A 51 -11.15 10.23 -0.52
C ALA A 51 -12.02 11.30 -1.20
N ARG A 52 -11.64 11.78 -2.41
CA ARG A 52 -12.45 12.70 -3.23
C ARG A 52 -13.48 11.96 -4.09
N GLU A 53 -13.06 10.87 -4.75
CA GLU A 53 -13.88 10.14 -5.71
C GLU A 53 -14.93 9.25 -5.04
N THR A 54 -14.54 8.58 -3.96
CA THR A 54 -15.37 7.58 -3.26
C THR A 54 -15.26 7.73 -1.74
N PRO A 55 -15.61 8.91 -1.16
CA PRO A 55 -15.34 9.26 0.23
C PRO A 55 -15.92 8.27 1.24
N TRP A 56 -17.09 7.72 0.96
CA TRP A 56 -17.86 6.86 1.87
C TRP A 56 -17.58 5.37 1.69
N HIS A 57 -16.85 4.97 0.64
CA HIS A 57 -16.44 3.58 0.49
C HIS A 57 -15.45 3.19 1.59
N THR A 58 -15.49 1.93 1.98
CA THR A 58 -14.58 1.36 2.98
C THR A 58 -13.15 1.36 2.44
N ALA A 59 -12.25 2.02 3.15
CA ALA A 59 -10.82 2.02 2.87
C ALA A 59 -10.11 0.91 3.64
N LEU A 60 -10.54 0.63 4.86
CA LEU A 60 -9.88 -0.32 5.76
C LEU A 60 -10.91 -0.94 6.71
N MET A 61 -10.72 -2.23 7.00
CA MET A 61 -11.44 -2.98 8.03
C MET A 61 -10.41 -3.66 8.95
N PHE A 62 -10.61 -3.56 10.25
CA PHE A 62 -9.74 -4.20 11.24
C PHE A 62 -10.52 -4.43 12.54
N GLU A 63 -10.51 -5.66 13.07
CA GLU A 63 -11.14 -6.04 14.34
C GLU A 63 -12.60 -5.58 14.47
N GLY A 64 -13.37 -5.63 13.37
CA GLY A 64 -14.78 -5.23 13.35
C GLY A 64 -15.03 -3.73 13.16
N GLU A 65 -13.99 -2.89 13.22
CA GLU A 65 -14.07 -1.48 12.89
C GLU A 65 -13.84 -1.22 11.40
N CYS A 66 -14.52 -0.21 10.84
CA CYS A 66 -14.41 0.17 9.44
C CYS A 66 -14.07 1.66 9.32
N TRP A 67 -13.10 1.97 8.47
CA TRP A 67 -12.79 3.36 8.09
C TRP A 67 -13.13 3.60 6.64
N SER A 68 -13.92 4.64 6.37
CA SER A 68 -14.11 5.14 5.01
C SER A 68 -12.84 5.83 4.50
N TYR A 69 -12.72 5.99 3.17
CA TYR A 69 -11.63 6.76 2.58
C TYR A 69 -11.56 8.17 3.13
N HIS A 70 -12.70 8.82 3.36
CA HIS A 70 -12.76 10.15 3.98
C HIS A 70 -12.17 10.15 5.39
N ALA A 71 -12.63 9.25 6.25
CA ALA A 71 -12.19 9.17 7.64
C ALA A 71 -10.70 8.81 7.75
N PHE A 72 -10.25 7.83 6.96
CA PHE A 72 -8.86 7.39 6.94
C PHE A 72 -7.92 8.48 6.40
N ASN A 73 -8.31 9.18 5.34
CA ASN A 73 -7.58 10.32 4.80
C ASN A 73 -7.49 11.49 5.80
N ALA A 74 -8.59 11.80 6.49
CA ALA A 74 -8.60 12.81 7.55
C ALA A 74 -7.65 12.45 8.70
N TRP A 75 -7.60 11.17 9.08
CA TRP A 75 -6.67 10.68 10.09
C TRP A 75 -5.22 10.86 9.64
N ALA A 76 -4.85 10.38 8.46
CA ALA A 76 -3.51 10.56 7.89
C ALA A 76 -3.11 12.05 7.80
N ASN A 77 -4.05 12.93 7.43
CA ASN A 77 -3.80 14.37 7.38
C ASN A 77 -3.52 14.98 8.76
N ARG A 78 -4.20 14.51 9.83
CA ARG A 78 -3.91 14.95 11.20
C ARG A 78 -2.48 14.55 11.60
N ILE A 79 -2.09 13.30 11.35
CA ILE A 79 -0.74 12.82 11.64
C ILE A 79 0.31 13.62 10.84
N ALA A 80 0.08 13.83 9.54
CA ALA A 80 0.98 14.61 8.69
C ALA A 80 1.19 16.04 9.20
N ARG A 81 0.13 16.70 9.70
CA ARG A 81 0.24 18.03 10.30
C ARG A 81 1.09 18.03 11.57
N VAL A 82 0.91 17.04 12.45
CA VAL A 82 1.74 16.91 13.65
C VAL A 82 3.20 16.70 13.27
N MET A 83 3.50 15.77 12.36
CA MET A 83 4.87 15.53 11.89
C MET A 83 5.52 16.78 11.30
N ARG A 84 4.79 17.57 10.49
CA ARG A 84 5.28 18.84 9.96
C ARG A 84 5.54 19.87 11.08
N ALA A 85 4.66 19.94 12.06
CA ALA A 85 4.83 20.85 13.20
C ALA A 85 6.05 20.49 14.06
N THR A 86 6.44 19.21 14.11
CA THR A 86 7.68 18.74 14.77
C THR A 86 8.93 18.85 13.88
N GLY A 87 8.80 19.39 12.67
CA GLY A 87 9.93 19.71 11.81
C GLY A 87 10.22 18.71 10.69
N VAL A 88 9.41 17.64 10.53
CA VAL A 88 9.59 16.66 9.44
C VAL A 88 9.35 17.32 8.08
N ARG A 89 10.28 17.13 7.16
CA ARG A 89 10.31 17.71 5.81
C ARG A 89 10.34 16.61 4.73
N ARG A 90 10.15 17.04 3.49
CA ARG A 90 10.33 16.18 2.32
C ARG A 90 11.75 15.62 2.29
N GLY A 91 11.86 14.31 2.06
CA GLY A 91 13.14 13.60 2.01
C GLY A 91 13.64 13.06 3.34
N ASP A 92 13.08 13.52 4.47
CA ASP A 92 13.45 12.97 5.77
C ASP A 92 13.00 11.52 5.92
N THR A 93 13.71 10.74 6.73
CA THR A 93 13.28 9.39 7.10
C THR A 93 12.57 9.43 8.46
N VAL A 94 11.36 8.88 8.51
CA VAL A 94 10.56 8.75 9.74
C VAL A 94 10.51 7.29 10.13
N ALA A 95 11.11 6.94 11.26
CA ALA A 95 11.05 5.59 11.82
C ALA A 95 9.64 5.30 12.37
N ILE A 96 9.02 4.23 11.90
CA ILE A 96 7.70 3.77 12.35
C ILE A 96 7.87 2.45 13.08
N LEU A 97 7.79 2.48 14.40
CA LEU A 97 7.79 1.31 15.28
C LEU A 97 6.36 1.08 15.77
N CYS A 98 5.61 0.27 15.06
CA CYS A 98 4.21 0.02 15.35
C CYS A 98 3.82 -1.40 14.92
N GLU A 99 2.90 -2.01 15.65
CA GLU A 99 2.28 -3.28 15.24
C GLU A 99 1.42 -3.10 13.99
N ASN A 100 1.06 -4.22 13.34
CA ASN A 100 0.19 -4.23 12.16
C ASN A 100 -1.24 -3.80 12.53
N ARG A 101 -1.46 -2.50 12.61
CA ARG A 101 -2.72 -1.86 13.00
C ARG A 101 -3.07 -0.73 12.02
N PRO A 102 -4.33 -0.29 11.99
CA PRO A 102 -4.74 0.86 11.16
C PRO A 102 -3.90 2.12 11.37
N SER A 103 -3.44 2.36 12.60
CA SER A 103 -2.56 3.49 12.93
C SER A 103 -1.23 3.45 12.19
N MET A 104 -0.64 2.26 11.99
CA MET A 104 0.59 2.10 11.21
C MET A 104 0.36 2.56 9.77
N LEU A 105 -0.71 2.10 9.13
CA LEU A 105 -1.04 2.49 7.75
C LEU A 105 -1.34 3.99 7.64
N ALA A 106 -1.99 4.58 8.65
CA ALA A 106 -2.23 6.01 8.71
C ALA A 106 -0.92 6.82 8.84
N CYS A 107 0.05 6.33 9.62
CA CYS A 107 1.39 6.92 9.70
C CYS A 107 2.13 6.82 8.36
N VAL A 108 2.14 5.66 7.71
CA VAL A 108 2.77 5.48 6.38
C VAL A 108 2.15 6.44 5.35
N ALA A 109 0.82 6.53 5.32
CA ALA A 109 0.13 7.47 4.44
C ALA A 109 0.49 8.93 4.76
N ALA A 110 0.61 9.29 6.04
CA ALA A 110 0.99 10.63 6.48
C ALA A 110 2.41 10.98 6.04
N VAL A 111 3.37 10.07 6.22
CA VAL A 111 4.77 10.22 5.79
C VAL A 111 4.83 10.40 4.27
N ALA A 112 4.11 9.56 3.51
CA ALA A 112 4.04 9.68 2.05
C ALA A 112 3.44 11.02 1.59
N LYS A 113 2.43 11.56 2.31
CA LYS A 113 1.85 12.89 2.02
C LYS A 113 2.81 14.05 2.23
N ILE A 114 3.74 13.91 3.15
CA ILE A 114 4.80 14.91 3.38
C ILE A 114 5.89 14.79 2.30
N GLY A 115 6.00 13.66 1.63
CA GLY A 115 7.10 13.32 0.72
C GLY A 115 8.34 12.86 1.47
N ALA A 116 8.16 12.37 2.71
CA ALA A 116 9.20 11.74 3.53
C ALA A 116 9.25 10.22 3.27
N VAL A 117 10.26 9.56 3.81
CA VAL A 117 10.50 8.12 3.69
C VAL A 117 10.04 7.42 4.96
N ALA A 118 9.19 6.41 4.83
CA ALA A 118 8.76 5.59 5.97
C ALA A 118 9.77 4.47 6.23
N GLY A 119 10.54 4.57 7.31
CA GLY A 119 11.41 3.52 7.81
C GLY A 119 10.62 2.58 8.71
N MET A 120 10.21 1.42 8.18
CA MET A 120 9.40 0.45 8.94
C MET A 120 10.30 -0.38 9.86
N LEU A 121 10.09 -0.29 11.16
CA LEU A 121 10.81 -1.07 12.16
C LEU A 121 9.93 -2.21 12.69
N ASN A 122 10.54 -3.37 12.89
CA ASN A 122 9.83 -4.51 13.46
C ASN A 122 9.65 -4.32 14.98
N PRO A 123 8.41 -4.22 15.50
CA PRO A 123 8.13 -3.99 16.92
C PRO A 123 8.59 -5.12 17.85
N ASN A 124 8.90 -6.30 17.30
CA ASN A 124 9.42 -7.43 18.08
C ASN A 124 10.93 -7.41 18.24
N GLN A 125 11.65 -6.54 17.53
CA GLN A 125 13.10 -6.39 17.67
C GLN A 125 13.45 -5.65 18.96
N ARG A 126 14.59 -6.04 19.56
CA ARG A 126 15.11 -5.46 20.81
C ARG A 126 16.64 -5.28 20.72
N GLY A 127 17.16 -4.42 21.59
CA GLY A 127 18.61 -4.27 21.79
C GLY A 127 19.39 -3.86 20.54
N ALA A 128 20.47 -4.60 20.23
CA ALA A 128 21.37 -4.29 19.13
C ALA A 128 20.69 -4.36 17.75
N VAL A 129 19.77 -5.29 17.55
CA VAL A 129 19.05 -5.47 16.28
C VAL A 129 18.17 -4.25 15.96
N LEU A 130 17.48 -3.70 16.97
CA LEU A 130 16.68 -2.48 16.80
C LEU A 130 17.53 -1.23 16.51
N ARG A 131 18.79 -1.22 16.99
CA ARG A 131 19.71 -0.09 16.74
C ARG A 131 20.31 -0.09 15.34
N HIS A 132 20.24 -1.21 14.63
CA HIS A 132 20.73 -1.34 13.25
C HIS A 132 19.64 -1.13 12.18
N GLY A 133 18.36 -1.17 12.54
CA GLY A 133 17.23 -0.87 11.64
C GLY A 133 17.00 0.62 11.59
#